data_51075a72af06f93d37a48a615246ef1b
#
_entry.id   51075a72af06f93d37a48a615246ef1b
#
_cell.length_a   1.000
_cell.length_b   1.000
_cell.length_c   1.000
_cell.angle_alpha   90.00
_cell.angle_beta   90.00
_cell.angle_gamma   90.00
#
_symmetry.space_group_name_H-M   'P 1'
#
loop_
_entity.id
_entity.type
_entity.pdbx_description
1 polymer ?
#
loop_
_entity_poly.entity_id
_entity_poly.type
_entity_poly.pdbx_seq_one_letter_code
_entity_poly.pdbx_strand_id
1 'polypeptide(L)'
;MAVKKAVKKAISPIAAASKPKSKYPYKKLVIPAALDNVPNGKLPGKLLRPVKCGGQMYVDAAAAFDRMYDQAILSGIKLRNVGDYRSYAQQEALFKQRYSLEDTGRVPKVTRTWEGKTWLLRKGMSPSSTPGKSNHGLGLAIDLDVTTTKVLDWLCTNAPTFGFYLQSDDPSSPEFEAWHWQYCG
;
A
#
# COMPACT_ATOMS: atom_id res chain seq x y z
N MET A 1 72.68 10.44 -2.05
CA MET A 1 71.53 9.58 -2.29
C MET A 1 70.37 10.13 -1.51
N ALA A 2 69.41 10.77 -2.18
CA ALA A 2 68.22 11.39 -1.56
C ALA A 2 67.00 10.50 -1.81
N VAL A 3 66.38 9.99 -0.72
CA VAL A 3 65.21 9.14 -0.75
C VAL A 3 63.96 10.01 -0.83
N LYS A 4 63.24 9.96 -1.96
CA LYS A 4 61.96 10.65 -2.15
C LYS A 4 60.85 9.89 -1.35
N LYS A 5 60.32 10.50 -0.28
CA LYS A 5 59.11 10.06 0.39
C LYS A 5 57.88 10.43 -0.46
N ALA A 6 57.20 9.43 -0.98
CA ALA A 6 55.92 9.61 -1.65
C ALA A 6 54.81 9.78 -0.60
N VAL A 7 54.16 10.94 -0.61
CA VAL A 7 52.95 11.23 0.21
C VAL A 7 51.74 10.61 -0.48
N LYS A 8 51.20 9.54 0.09
CA LYS A 8 49.91 8.99 -0.31
C LYS A 8 48.82 9.92 0.21
N LYS A 9 48.23 10.69 -0.69
CA LYS A 9 47.03 11.49 -0.42
C LYS A 9 45.83 10.54 -0.23
N ALA A 10 45.31 10.44 0.98
CA ALA A 10 44.09 9.67 1.27
C ALA A 10 42.90 10.33 0.55
N ILE A 11 42.27 9.58 -0.35
CA ILE A 11 41.04 9.97 -0.99
C ILE A 11 39.92 9.67 0.03
N SER A 12 39.32 10.71 0.60
CA SER A 12 38.12 10.58 1.44
C SER A 12 36.97 9.97 0.63
N PRO A 13 36.18 9.04 1.18
CA PRO A 13 35.06 8.49 0.46
C PRO A 13 34.05 9.61 0.19
N ILE A 14 33.68 9.76 -1.09
CA ILE A 14 32.59 10.64 -1.52
C ILE A 14 31.33 10.17 -0.78
N ALA A 15 30.79 11.04 0.07
CA ALA A 15 29.50 10.79 0.72
C ALA A 15 28.47 10.43 -0.36
N ALA A 16 27.83 9.27 -0.23
CA ALA A 16 26.78 8.85 -1.13
C ALA A 16 25.71 9.94 -1.17
N ALA A 17 25.50 10.54 -2.34
CA ALA A 17 24.46 11.53 -2.54
C ALA A 17 23.12 10.91 -2.11
N SER A 18 22.45 11.52 -1.14
CA SER A 18 21.11 11.10 -0.72
C SER A 18 20.20 11.17 -1.96
N LYS A 19 19.51 10.06 -2.26
CA LYS A 19 18.48 10.06 -3.32
C LYS A 19 17.51 11.22 -3.06
N PRO A 20 17.12 11.97 -4.10
CA PRO A 20 16.09 13.00 -3.93
C PRO A 20 14.86 12.37 -3.29
N LYS A 21 14.27 13.06 -2.29
CA LYS A 21 13.05 12.57 -1.64
C LYS A 21 11.96 12.41 -2.71
N SER A 22 11.40 11.21 -2.80
CA SER A 22 10.26 10.95 -3.69
C SER A 22 9.10 11.89 -3.35
N LYS A 23 8.32 12.30 -4.35
CA LYS A 23 7.08 13.03 -4.13
C LYS A 23 5.98 12.14 -3.51
N TYR A 24 6.17 10.83 -3.56
CA TYR A 24 5.21 9.85 -3.05
C TYR A 24 5.52 9.51 -1.60
N PRO A 25 4.60 9.84 -0.65
CA PRO A 25 4.84 9.59 0.76
C PRO A 25 4.74 8.10 1.06
N TYR A 26 5.81 7.53 1.59
CA TYR A 26 5.90 6.13 1.99
C TYR A 26 6.16 6.02 3.49
N LYS A 27 5.47 5.08 4.12
CA LYS A 27 5.77 4.61 5.48
C LYS A 27 5.42 3.13 5.56
N LYS A 28 6.32 2.35 6.16
CA LYS A 28 6.05 0.92 6.39
C LYS A 28 4.85 0.78 7.33
N LEU A 29 3.90 -0.07 6.95
CA LEU A 29 2.74 -0.36 7.78
C LEU A 29 3.17 -0.99 9.10
N VAL A 30 2.66 -0.44 10.19
CA VAL A 30 2.75 -1.02 11.54
C VAL A 30 1.34 -1.46 11.94
N ILE A 31 1.17 -2.75 12.23
CA ILE A 31 -0.12 -3.28 12.63
C ILE A 31 -0.40 -2.83 14.08
N PRO A 32 -1.53 -2.18 14.37
CA PRO A 32 -1.91 -1.83 15.73
C PRO A 32 -2.02 -3.06 16.64
N ALA A 33 -1.55 -2.97 17.89
CA ALA A 33 -1.58 -4.08 18.85
C ALA A 33 -2.99 -4.68 19.05
N ALA A 34 -4.04 -3.86 18.89
CA ALA A 34 -5.43 -4.33 18.93
C ALA A 34 -5.78 -5.35 17.81
N LEU A 35 -4.95 -5.44 16.78
CA LEU A 35 -5.11 -6.38 15.65
C LEU A 35 -4.15 -7.56 15.68
N ASP A 36 -3.20 -7.63 16.63
CA ASP A 36 -2.14 -8.66 16.66
C ASP A 36 -2.69 -10.10 16.65
N ASN A 37 -3.83 -10.34 17.31
CA ASN A 37 -4.45 -11.65 17.40
C ASN A 37 -5.73 -11.77 16.59
N VAL A 38 -6.00 -10.82 15.69
CA VAL A 38 -7.19 -10.84 14.83
C VAL A 38 -6.79 -11.39 13.47
N PRO A 39 -7.35 -12.52 13.03
CA PRO A 39 -7.03 -13.05 11.71
C PRO A 39 -7.40 -12.05 10.61
N ASN A 40 -6.46 -11.84 9.69
CA ASN A 40 -6.64 -10.91 8.57
C ASN A 40 -7.87 -11.29 7.73
N GLY A 41 -8.74 -10.32 7.49
CA GLY A 41 -10.03 -10.50 6.81
C GLY A 41 -11.16 -11.04 7.70
N LYS A 42 -10.93 -11.17 9.01
CA LYS A 42 -11.93 -11.65 9.97
C LYS A 42 -12.10 -10.66 11.14
N LEU A 43 -12.03 -9.37 10.85
CA LEU A 43 -12.23 -8.35 11.87
C LEU A 43 -13.66 -8.41 12.42
N PRO A 44 -13.83 -8.47 13.76
CA PRO A 44 -15.15 -8.36 14.35
C PRO A 44 -15.76 -6.97 14.09
N GLY A 45 -17.09 -6.88 13.95
CA GLY A 45 -17.78 -5.65 13.60
C GLY A 45 -17.48 -4.46 14.51
N LYS A 46 -17.21 -4.70 15.80
CA LYS A 46 -16.79 -3.65 16.76
C LYS A 46 -15.47 -2.96 16.41
N LEU A 47 -14.61 -3.60 15.61
CA LEU A 47 -13.35 -3.04 15.12
C LEU A 47 -13.46 -2.38 13.75
N LEU A 48 -14.64 -2.40 13.14
CA LEU A 48 -14.92 -1.77 11.86
C LEU A 48 -15.89 -0.59 12.04
N ARG A 49 -15.65 0.47 11.29
CA ARG A 49 -16.50 1.64 11.24
C ARG A 49 -16.68 2.10 9.79
N PRO A 50 -17.92 2.50 9.40
CA PRO A 50 -18.15 3.15 8.12
C PRO A 50 -17.31 4.43 7.98
N VAL A 51 -16.92 4.76 6.74
CA VAL A 51 -16.25 6.01 6.37
C VAL A 51 -17.14 6.88 5.48
N LYS A 52 -16.93 8.20 5.50
CA LYS A 52 -17.78 9.20 4.83
C LYS A 52 -17.94 9.02 3.32
N CYS A 53 -16.94 8.43 2.65
CA CYS A 53 -17.02 8.14 1.21
C CYS A 53 -17.63 6.77 0.89
N GLY A 54 -18.20 6.08 1.88
CA GLY A 54 -18.73 4.71 1.79
C GLY A 54 -17.67 3.66 2.07
N GLY A 55 -18.12 2.45 2.43
CA GLY A 55 -17.26 1.36 2.86
C GLY A 55 -16.90 1.41 4.34
N GLN A 56 -15.95 0.59 4.78
CA GLN A 56 -15.55 0.41 6.17
C GLN A 56 -14.04 0.33 6.32
N MET A 57 -13.53 0.80 7.46
CA MET A 57 -12.13 0.64 7.87
C MET A 57 -12.05 0.26 9.35
N TYR A 58 -10.86 -0.15 9.79
CA TYR A 58 -10.53 -0.25 11.22
C TYR A 58 -10.85 1.07 11.94
N VAL A 59 -11.40 1.01 13.14
CA VAL A 59 -11.98 2.17 13.85
C VAL A 59 -11.09 3.41 13.87
N ASP A 60 -9.77 3.27 14.17
CA ASP A 60 -8.85 4.40 14.22
C ASP A 60 -8.51 4.92 12.82
N ALA A 61 -8.31 4.00 11.86
CA ALA A 61 -8.09 4.35 10.45
C ALA A 61 -9.31 5.10 9.89
N ALA A 62 -10.52 4.64 10.18
CA ALA A 62 -11.77 5.29 9.78
C ALA A 62 -11.89 6.70 10.37
N ALA A 63 -11.54 6.87 11.67
CA ALA A 63 -11.56 8.17 12.32
C ALA A 63 -10.55 9.15 11.68
N ALA A 64 -9.36 8.67 11.34
CA ALA A 64 -8.34 9.46 10.66
C ALA A 64 -8.76 9.80 9.22
N PHE A 65 -9.34 8.81 8.51
CA PHE A 65 -9.83 9.00 7.15
C PHE A 65 -10.94 10.05 7.07
N ASP A 66 -11.90 10.02 7.99
CA ASP A 66 -13.00 10.99 8.00
C ASP A 66 -12.50 12.43 8.19
N ARG A 67 -11.44 12.64 9.00
CA ARG A 67 -10.79 13.96 9.11
C ARG A 67 -10.10 14.35 7.80
N MET A 68 -9.42 13.41 7.16
CA MET A 68 -8.81 13.62 5.85
C MET A 68 -9.86 13.95 4.78
N TYR A 69 -10.97 13.24 4.79
CA TYR A 69 -12.09 13.47 3.87
C TYR A 69 -12.68 14.88 4.02
N ASP A 70 -12.92 15.34 5.26
CA ASP A 70 -13.42 16.68 5.53
C ASP A 70 -12.46 17.75 5.01
N GLN A 71 -11.15 17.58 5.26
CA GLN A 71 -10.14 18.49 4.76
C GLN A 71 -10.06 18.51 3.23
N ALA A 72 -10.23 17.35 2.59
CA ALA A 72 -10.28 17.25 1.14
C ALA A 72 -11.45 18.05 0.57
N ILE A 73 -12.64 17.91 1.15
CA ILE A 73 -13.83 18.68 0.73
C ILE A 73 -13.59 20.18 0.86
N LEU A 74 -13.01 20.65 1.97
CA LEU A 74 -12.64 22.08 2.16
C LEU A 74 -11.64 22.57 1.10
N SER A 75 -10.81 21.66 0.58
CA SER A 75 -9.85 21.94 -0.49
C SER A 75 -10.46 21.80 -1.90
N GLY A 76 -11.75 21.55 -2.02
CA GLY A 76 -12.41 21.31 -3.33
C GLY A 76 -11.99 19.98 -3.98
N ILE A 77 -11.56 19.00 -3.18
CA ILE A 77 -11.17 17.66 -3.61
C ILE A 77 -12.25 16.66 -3.14
N LYS A 78 -12.77 15.87 -4.07
CA LYS A 78 -13.70 14.78 -3.77
C LYS A 78 -12.96 13.45 -3.77
N LEU A 79 -12.76 12.86 -2.59
CA LEU A 79 -12.24 11.52 -2.46
C LEU A 79 -13.34 10.50 -2.74
N ARG A 80 -13.08 9.52 -3.60
CA ARG A 80 -14.01 8.44 -3.95
C ARG A 80 -13.37 7.10 -3.61
N ASN A 81 -14.02 6.33 -2.76
CA ASN A 81 -13.61 4.97 -2.40
C ASN A 81 -13.88 4.02 -3.59
N VAL A 82 -12.88 3.21 -3.93
CA VAL A 82 -12.96 2.14 -4.92
C VAL A 82 -12.52 0.78 -4.35
N GLY A 83 -12.11 0.74 -3.07
CA GLY A 83 -11.77 -0.48 -2.34
C GLY A 83 -11.44 -0.16 -0.88
N ASP A 84 -12.08 -0.87 0.05
CA ASP A 84 -11.94 -0.65 1.49
C ASP A 84 -11.72 -1.98 2.25
N TYR A 85 -12.18 -2.12 3.50
CA TYR A 85 -12.08 -3.40 4.20
C TYR A 85 -12.59 -4.56 3.34
N ARG A 86 -11.77 -5.59 3.26
CA ARG A 86 -12.10 -6.80 2.50
C ARG A 86 -12.04 -8.01 3.42
N SER A 87 -13.17 -8.68 3.59
CA SER A 87 -13.23 -9.92 4.36
C SER A 87 -12.37 -11.03 3.74
N TYR A 88 -12.03 -12.05 4.53
CA TYR A 88 -11.28 -13.21 4.05
C TYR A 88 -11.98 -13.85 2.85
N ALA A 89 -13.30 -14.07 2.94
CA ALA A 89 -14.09 -14.66 1.86
C ALA A 89 -14.08 -13.80 0.58
N GLN A 90 -14.17 -12.48 0.71
CA GLN A 90 -14.07 -11.56 -0.44
C GLN A 90 -12.66 -11.58 -1.07
N GLN A 91 -11.60 -11.62 -0.23
CA GLN A 91 -10.24 -11.76 -0.74
C GLN A 91 -10.01 -13.09 -1.42
N GLU A 92 -10.57 -14.17 -0.89
CA GLU A 92 -10.51 -15.50 -1.50
C GLU A 92 -11.21 -15.55 -2.86
N ALA A 93 -12.41 -14.99 -2.95
CA ALA A 93 -13.15 -14.88 -4.22
C ALA A 93 -12.36 -14.08 -5.26
N LEU A 94 -11.83 -12.91 -4.88
CA LEU A 94 -10.98 -12.07 -5.74
C LEU A 94 -9.71 -12.83 -6.19
N PHE A 95 -9.07 -13.55 -5.27
CA PHE A 95 -7.87 -14.30 -5.57
C PHE A 95 -8.16 -15.42 -6.59
N LYS A 96 -9.20 -16.23 -6.38
CA LYS A 96 -9.62 -17.30 -7.29
C LYS A 96 -10.09 -16.78 -8.66
N GLN A 97 -10.64 -15.57 -8.70
CA GLN A 97 -10.97 -14.90 -9.96
C GLN A 97 -9.70 -14.57 -10.76
N ARG A 98 -8.64 -14.10 -10.07
CA ARG A 98 -7.40 -13.63 -10.71
C ARG A 98 -6.39 -14.74 -10.98
N TYR A 99 -6.38 -15.79 -10.19
CA TYR A 99 -5.41 -16.88 -10.26
C TYR A 99 -6.07 -18.22 -10.60
N SER A 100 -5.27 -19.14 -11.14
CA SER A 100 -5.65 -20.52 -11.48
C SER A 100 -4.55 -21.48 -11.06
N LEU A 101 -4.92 -22.73 -10.80
CA LEU A 101 -3.96 -23.83 -10.64
C LEU A 101 -3.42 -24.36 -11.98
N GLU A 102 -4.12 -24.05 -13.07
CA GLU A 102 -3.73 -24.45 -14.41
C GLU A 102 -2.91 -23.35 -15.09
N ASP A 103 -2.14 -23.73 -16.13
CA ASP A 103 -1.40 -22.75 -16.93
C ASP A 103 -2.37 -21.81 -17.65
N THR A 104 -2.13 -20.53 -17.48
CA THR A 104 -3.00 -19.47 -17.99
C THR A 104 -2.49 -18.82 -19.28
N GLY A 105 -1.39 -19.34 -19.83
CA GLY A 105 -0.72 -18.77 -21.02
C GLY A 105 -0.15 -17.36 -20.80
N ARG A 106 -0.03 -16.91 -19.55
CA ARG A 106 0.57 -15.60 -19.22
C ARG A 106 2.10 -15.65 -19.30
N VAL A 107 2.70 -14.67 -19.97
CA VAL A 107 4.17 -14.49 -20.05
C VAL A 107 4.49 -13.03 -19.66
N PRO A 108 5.44 -12.78 -18.74
CA PRO A 108 6.07 -13.78 -17.85
C PRO A 108 5.05 -14.36 -16.84
N LYS A 109 5.31 -15.58 -16.36
CA LYS A 109 4.48 -16.20 -15.33
C LYS A 109 4.61 -15.44 -14.01
N VAL A 110 3.47 -15.15 -13.38
CA VAL A 110 3.38 -14.57 -12.05
C VAL A 110 2.66 -15.53 -11.14
N THR A 111 3.29 -15.91 -10.05
CA THR A 111 2.78 -16.96 -9.15
C THR A 111 2.54 -16.44 -7.73
N ARG A 112 1.68 -17.12 -7.00
CA ARG A 112 1.49 -17.02 -5.56
C ARG A 112 1.34 -18.41 -4.97
N THR A 113 1.89 -18.65 -3.78
CA THR A 113 1.64 -19.87 -3.01
C THR A 113 0.52 -19.62 -2.01
N TRP A 114 -0.52 -20.44 -2.06
CA TRP A 114 -1.62 -20.41 -1.11
C TRP A 114 -2.15 -21.83 -0.87
N GLU A 115 -2.37 -22.19 0.39
CA GLU A 115 -2.78 -23.54 0.82
C GLU A 115 -1.89 -24.65 0.24
N GLY A 116 -0.56 -24.43 0.29
CA GLY A 116 0.43 -25.40 -0.21
C GLY A 116 0.44 -25.58 -1.72
N LYS A 117 -0.36 -24.83 -2.48
CA LYS A 117 -0.45 -24.91 -3.95
C LYS A 117 0.13 -23.67 -4.61
N THR A 118 0.72 -23.84 -5.79
CA THR A 118 1.19 -22.74 -6.63
C THR A 118 0.08 -22.31 -7.59
N TRP A 119 -0.34 -21.06 -7.45
CA TRP A 119 -1.37 -20.44 -8.28
C TRP A 119 -0.74 -19.51 -9.31
N LEU A 120 -1.21 -19.54 -10.54
CA LEU A 120 -0.72 -18.75 -11.67
C LEU A 120 -1.70 -17.63 -11.97
N LEU A 121 -1.20 -16.39 -12.05
CA LEU A 121 -2.00 -15.22 -12.40
C LEU A 121 -2.53 -15.35 -13.82
N ARG A 122 -3.83 -15.16 -14.01
CA ARG A 122 -4.49 -15.22 -15.31
C ARG A 122 -4.03 -14.09 -16.21
N LYS A 123 -4.01 -14.35 -17.52
CA LYS A 123 -3.72 -13.32 -18.53
C LYS A 123 -4.71 -12.16 -18.40
N GLY A 124 -4.22 -10.94 -18.49
CA GLY A 124 -5.03 -9.72 -18.37
C GLY A 124 -5.42 -9.31 -16.95
N MET A 125 -5.12 -10.14 -15.93
CA MET A 125 -5.43 -9.80 -14.53
C MET A 125 -4.26 -9.10 -13.85
N SER A 126 -4.58 -8.17 -12.94
CA SER A 126 -3.61 -7.56 -12.03
C SER A 126 -3.34 -8.48 -10.84
N PRO A 127 -2.10 -8.51 -10.30
CA PRO A 127 -1.79 -9.26 -9.10
C PRO A 127 -2.67 -8.87 -7.91
N SER A 128 -2.83 -9.78 -6.97
CA SER A 128 -3.43 -9.52 -5.66
C SER A 128 -2.74 -10.32 -4.57
N SER A 129 -2.91 -9.88 -3.33
CA SER A 129 -2.48 -10.64 -2.15
C SER A 129 -3.24 -11.96 -2.05
N THR A 130 -2.60 -12.98 -1.49
CA THR A 130 -3.29 -14.22 -1.08
C THR A 130 -4.29 -13.94 0.04
N PRO A 131 -5.33 -14.75 0.20
CA PRO A 131 -6.26 -14.64 1.32
C PRO A 131 -5.53 -14.61 2.67
N GLY A 132 -5.92 -13.69 3.54
CA GLY A 132 -5.29 -13.49 4.85
C GLY A 132 -3.98 -12.69 4.84
N LYS A 133 -3.59 -12.07 3.72
CA LYS A 133 -2.34 -11.29 3.59
C LYS A 133 -2.53 -9.85 3.05
N SER A 134 -3.77 -9.44 2.82
CA SER A 134 -4.07 -8.10 2.29
C SER A 134 -4.18 -7.06 3.42
N ASN A 135 -3.64 -5.85 3.21
CA ASN A 135 -3.82 -4.73 4.14
C ASN A 135 -5.29 -4.29 4.22
N HIS A 136 -6.08 -4.52 3.18
CA HIS A 136 -7.55 -4.36 3.22
C HIS A 136 -8.20 -5.31 4.22
N GLY A 137 -7.66 -6.53 4.40
CA GLY A 137 -8.17 -7.48 5.39
C GLY A 137 -7.89 -7.10 6.84
N LEU A 138 -7.01 -6.11 7.07
CA LEU A 138 -6.79 -5.49 8.38
C LEU A 138 -7.66 -4.25 8.61
N GLY A 139 -8.41 -3.82 7.58
CA GLY A 139 -9.13 -2.54 7.59
C GLY A 139 -8.22 -1.32 7.62
N LEU A 140 -6.93 -1.50 7.34
CA LEU A 140 -5.91 -0.44 7.38
C LEU A 140 -5.63 0.18 6.01
N ALA A 141 -6.22 -0.34 4.94
CA ALA A 141 -6.04 0.18 3.59
C ALA A 141 -7.35 0.61 2.95
N ILE A 142 -7.26 1.64 2.13
CA ILE A 142 -8.33 2.14 1.28
C ILE A 142 -7.78 2.47 -0.10
N ASP A 143 -8.47 2.02 -1.14
CA ASP A 143 -8.18 2.40 -2.51
C ASP A 143 -9.04 3.62 -2.89
N LEU A 144 -8.40 4.66 -3.38
CA LEU A 144 -9.04 5.91 -3.77
C LEU A 144 -8.92 6.13 -5.28
N ASP A 145 -9.97 6.68 -5.87
CA ASP A 145 -9.92 7.08 -7.27
C ASP A 145 -8.94 8.24 -7.47
N VAL A 146 -7.84 7.96 -8.15
CA VAL A 146 -6.77 8.91 -8.49
C VAL A 146 -6.64 9.11 -10.00
N THR A 147 -7.74 8.93 -10.74
CA THR A 147 -7.75 9.13 -12.21
C THR A 147 -7.41 10.56 -12.60
N THR A 148 -7.56 11.52 -11.68
CA THR A 148 -7.10 12.90 -11.88
C THR A 148 -5.84 13.15 -11.07
N THR A 149 -4.83 13.79 -11.68
CA THR A 149 -3.58 14.18 -11.00
C THR A 149 -3.84 15.08 -9.80
N LYS A 150 -4.87 15.94 -9.87
CA LYS A 150 -5.27 16.84 -8.80
C LYS A 150 -5.56 16.09 -7.48
N VAL A 151 -6.24 14.95 -7.53
CA VAL A 151 -6.53 14.11 -6.36
C VAL A 151 -5.25 13.49 -5.82
N LEU A 152 -4.43 12.90 -6.70
CA LEU A 152 -3.18 12.27 -6.29
C LEU A 152 -2.20 13.28 -5.67
N ASP A 153 -2.02 14.44 -6.28
CA ASP A 153 -1.12 15.48 -5.78
C ASP A 153 -1.58 16.01 -4.42
N TRP A 154 -2.90 16.20 -4.24
CA TRP A 154 -3.47 16.57 -2.94
C TRP A 154 -3.19 15.49 -1.88
N LEU A 155 -3.43 14.22 -2.21
CA LEU A 155 -3.17 13.09 -1.31
C LEU A 155 -1.69 12.99 -0.96
N CYS A 156 -0.78 13.09 -1.92
CA CYS A 156 0.66 13.06 -1.67
C CYS A 156 1.11 14.15 -0.69
N THR A 157 0.46 15.31 -0.72
CA THR A 157 0.80 16.44 0.15
C THR A 157 0.15 16.33 1.54
N ASN A 158 -1.11 15.90 1.60
CA ASN A 158 -1.94 16.05 2.80
C ASN A 158 -2.19 14.76 3.57
N ALA A 159 -2.27 13.60 2.88
CA ALA A 159 -2.60 12.33 3.53
C ALA A 159 -1.66 11.94 4.68
N PRO A 160 -0.33 12.24 4.64
CA PRO A 160 0.59 11.98 5.75
C PRO A 160 0.19 12.64 7.07
N THR A 161 -0.45 13.82 7.03
CA THR A 161 -0.89 14.53 8.25
C THR A 161 -2.04 13.80 8.96
N PHE A 162 -2.69 12.88 8.26
CA PHE A 162 -3.75 12.02 8.78
C PHE A 162 -3.28 10.57 8.99
N GLY A 163 -1.98 10.30 8.83
CA GLY A 163 -1.41 8.97 9.02
C GLY A 163 -1.56 8.03 7.81
N PHE A 164 -1.93 8.55 6.63
CA PHE A 164 -2.06 7.74 5.41
C PHE A 164 -0.85 7.87 4.50
N TYR A 165 -0.34 6.73 4.02
CA TYR A 165 0.85 6.63 3.19
C TYR A 165 0.66 5.60 2.10
N LEU A 166 1.43 5.71 1.02
CA LEU A 166 1.56 4.65 0.01
C LEU A 166 2.43 3.50 0.55
N GLN A 167 2.30 2.32 -0.04
CA GLN A 167 3.13 1.18 0.36
C GLN A 167 4.49 1.14 -0.36
N SER A 168 4.72 2.02 -1.32
CA SER A 168 6.02 2.27 -1.97
C SER A 168 6.11 3.72 -2.41
N ASP A 169 7.31 4.30 -2.40
CA ASP A 169 7.61 5.62 -2.95
C ASP A 169 8.28 5.55 -4.33
N ASP A 170 8.49 4.36 -4.87
CA ASP A 170 9.11 4.11 -6.16
C ASP A 170 8.06 3.69 -7.20
N PRO A 171 7.70 4.55 -8.18
CA PRO A 171 6.74 4.23 -9.23
C PRO A 171 7.15 3.05 -10.12
N SER A 172 8.42 2.66 -10.14
CA SER A 172 8.90 1.48 -10.87
C SER A 172 8.76 0.17 -10.07
N SER A 173 8.47 0.27 -8.79
CA SER A 173 8.23 -0.89 -7.93
C SER A 173 6.93 -1.60 -8.30
N PRO A 174 6.89 -2.93 -8.35
CA PRO A 174 5.66 -3.68 -8.53
C PRO A 174 4.66 -3.52 -7.36
N GLU A 175 5.11 -2.94 -6.24
CA GLU A 175 4.29 -2.65 -5.06
C GLU A 175 3.72 -1.22 -5.11
N PHE A 176 4.11 -0.40 -6.10
CA PHE A 176 3.58 0.94 -6.23
C PHE A 176 2.17 0.92 -6.83
N GLU A 177 1.23 1.36 -6.03
CA GLU A 177 -0.18 1.53 -6.41
C GLU A 177 -0.63 2.92 -5.95
N ALA A 178 -0.70 3.88 -6.88
CA ALA A 178 -1.02 5.28 -6.57
C ALA A 178 -2.39 5.48 -5.90
N TRP A 179 -3.27 4.50 -6.04
CA TRP A 179 -4.60 4.47 -5.44
C TRP A 179 -4.63 3.87 -4.03
N HIS A 180 -3.60 3.07 -3.64
CA HIS A 180 -3.59 2.27 -2.42
C HIS A 180 -2.97 3.05 -1.26
N TRP A 181 -3.82 3.54 -0.37
CA TRP A 181 -3.43 4.32 0.81
C TRP A 181 -3.62 3.51 2.08
N GLN A 182 -2.56 3.39 2.88
CA GLN A 182 -2.58 2.61 4.12
C GLN A 182 -2.39 3.50 5.34
N TYR A 183 -3.16 3.24 6.40
CA TYR A 183 -3.07 3.92 7.67
C TYR A 183 -1.91 3.36 8.49
N CYS A 184 -0.93 4.21 8.79
CA CYS A 184 0.29 3.87 9.53
C CYS A 184 0.39 4.59 10.90
N GLY A 185 -0.70 5.26 11.32
CA GLY A 185 -0.73 6.01 12.58
C GLY A 185 0.02 7.33 12.53
#